data_b2e13fe186062334e7daa8f7586542e0
#
_entry.id   b2e13fe186062334e7daa8f7586542e0
#
_cell.length_a   1.000
_cell.length_b   1.000
_cell.length_c   1.000
_cell.angle_alpha   90.00
_cell.angle_beta   90.00
_cell.angle_gamma   90.00
#
_symmetry.space_group_name_H-M   'P 1'
#
loop_
_entity.id
_entity.type
_entity.pdbx_description
1 polymer ?
#
loop_
_entity_poly.entity_id
_entity_poly.type
_entity_poly.pdbx_seq_one_letter_code
_entity_poly.pdbx_strand_id
1 'polypeptide(L)'
;MTRLLVVEPSYCPYQAGFPSAVAAASEVIEGESQILKPFGTPRIGLICSKSQSQLKYNRQVNDEGVTVRGRFLICGLNGDKVVGLSKDQADRYSRLLFLPQVADMASDELPAAKVRPQDERYGGKLSFWERLER
;
A
#
# COMPACT_ATOMS: atom_id res chain seq x y z
N MET A 1 -8.93 9.50 -12.70
CA MET A 1 -8.59 9.07 -11.33
C MET A 1 -7.34 8.23 -11.32
N THR A 2 -6.49 8.42 -10.34
CA THR A 2 -5.25 7.68 -10.22
C THR A 2 -5.48 6.43 -9.38
N ARG A 3 -5.29 5.26 -9.96
CA ARG A 3 -5.49 3.99 -9.27
C ARG A 3 -4.19 3.56 -8.60
N LEU A 4 -4.23 3.36 -7.30
CA LEU A 4 -3.08 2.93 -6.51
C LEU A 4 -3.46 1.74 -5.66
N LEU A 5 -2.44 1.03 -5.16
CA LEU A 5 -2.64 -0.06 -4.22
C LEU A 5 -2.38 0.48 -2.81
N VAL A 6 -3.33 0.30 -1.92
CA VAL A 6 -3.21 0.73 -0.52
C VAL A 6 -2.88 -0.49 0.32
N VAL A 7 -1.85 -0.37 1.15
CA VAL A 7 -1.41 -1.45 2.02
C VAL A 7 -1.38 -0.96 3.46
N GLU A 8 -2.25 -1.52 4.28
CA GLU A 8 -2.35 -1.15 5.69
C GLU A 8 -1.88 -2.30 6.57
N PRO A 9 -1.33 -1.99 7.76
CA PRO A 9 -0.97 -3.05 8.70
C PRO A 9 -2.17 -3.94 9.00
N SER A 10 -1.98 -5.25 8.96
CA SER A 10 -2.98 -6.26 9.27
C SER A 10 -4.09 -6.45 8.24
N TYR A 11 -4.03 -5.75 7.11
CA TYR A 11 -5.04 -5.89 6.06
C TYR A 11 -4.41 -6.38 4.76
N CYS A 12 -5.19 -7.09 3.96
CA CYS A 12 -4.79 -7.40 2.59
C CYS A 12 -4.73 -6.11 1.77
N PRO A 13 -3.84 -6.03 0.78
CA PRO A 13 -3.80 -4.86 -0.09
C PRO A 13 -5.11 -4.64 -0.81
N TYR A 14 -5.43 -3.40 -1.10
CA TYR A 14 -6.63 -3.10 -1.87
C TYR A 14 -6.37 -1.94 -2.83
N GLN A 15 -7.09 -1.97 -3.94
CA GLN A 15 -7.01 -0.91 -4.94
C GLN A 15 -7.96 0.24 -4.58
N ALA A 16 -7.52 1.46 -4.80
CA ALA A 16 -8.35 2.64 -4.59
C ALA A 16 -8.03 3.70 -5.63
N GLY A 17 -9.03 4.46 -6.01
CA GLY A 17 -8.86 5.59 -6.91
C GLY A 17 -8.77 6.89 -6.13
N PHE A 18 -7.86 7.75 -6.55
CA PHE A 18 -7.64 9.06 -5.93
C PHE A 18 -7.64 10.13 -7.01
N PRO A 19 -8.02 11.38 -6.66
CA PRO A 19 -7.96 12.47 -7.64
C PRO A 19 -6.56 12.68 -8.21
N SER A 20 -5.53 12.45 -7.39
CA SER A 20 -4.12 12.58 -7.81
C SER A 20 -3.25 11.78 -6.87
N ALA A 21 -1.99 11.61 -7.25
CA ALA A 21 -0.99 10.97 -6.38
C ALA A 21 -0.74 11.80 -5.12
N VAL A 22 -0.73 13.13 -5.25
CA VAL A 22 -0.54 14.02 -4.11
C VAL A 22 -1.70 13.87 -3.12
N ALA A 23 -2.92 13.82 -3.62
CA ALA A 23 -4.10 13.62 -2.77
C ALA A 23 -4.04 12.27 -2.06
N ALA A 24 -3.60 11.22 -2.76
CA ALA A 24 -3.47 9.89 -2.17
C ALA A 24 -2.45 9.90 -1.03
N ALA A 25 -1.29 10.47 -1.26
CA ALA A 25 -0.25 10.54 -0.24
C ALA A 25 -0.74 11.33 0.98
N SER A 26 -1.37 12.46 0.74
CA SER A 26 -1.89 13.30 1.83
C SER A 26 -2.96 12.57 2.66
N GLU A 27 -3.78 11.75 2.04
CA GLU A 27 -4.87 11.06 2.72
C GLU A 27 -4.41 9.79 3.45
N VAL A 28 -3.49 9.05 2.86
CA VAL A 28 -3.13 7.71 3.32
C VAL A 28 -1.88 7.70 4.18
N ILE A 29 -0.86 8.48 3.81
CA ILE A 29 0.44 8.43 4.45
C ILE A 29 0.45 9.30 5.70
N GLU A 30 1.00 8.75 6.78
CA GLU A 30 1.10 9.43 8.06
C GLU A 30 2.34 10.32 8.05
N GLY A 31 2.12 11.64 8.11
CA GLY A 31 3.19 12.62 8.08
C GLY A 31 3.74 12.83 6.68
N GLU A 32 4.98 13.25 6.60
CA GLU A 32 5.65 13.53 5.33
C GLU A 32 5.97 12.24 4.60
N SER A 33 5.74 12.22 3.30
CA SER A 33 5.93 11.02 2.48
C SER A 33 7.24 11.02 1.72
N GLN A 34 7.68 9.82 1.35
CA GLN A 34 8.82 9.59 0.47
C GLN A 34 8.50 8.47 -0.50
N ILE A 35 9.26 8.40 -1.59
CA ILE A 35 9.10 7.35 -2.60
C ILE A 35 10.33 6.47 -2.59
N LEU A 36 10.12 5.16 -2.49
CA LEU A 36 11.16 4.15 -2.57
C LEU A 36 10.95 3.31 -3.82
N LYS A 37 12.01 2.64 -4.25
CA LYS A 37 11.94 1.72 -5.40
C LYS A 37 12.49 0.35 -5.00
N PRO A 38 11.78 -0.39 -4.14
CA PRO A 38 12.33 -1.62 -3.55
C PRO A 38 12.15 -2.86 -4.41
N PHE A 39 11.52 -2.76 -5.59
CA PHE A 39 11.11 -3.93 -6.35
C PHE A 39 12.02 -4.25 -7.55
N GLY A 40 13.14 -3.57 -7.67
CA GLY A 40 14.09 -3.86 -8.75
C GLY A 40 13.64 -3.40 -10.14
N THR A 41 12.60 -2.59 -10.22
CA THR A 41 12.13 -2.01 -11.47
C THR A 41 11.94 -0.51 -11.30
N PRO A 42 12.30 0.31 -12.31
CA PRO A 42 12.08 1.75 -12.23
C PRO A 42 10.62 2.16 -12.47
N ARG A 43 9.76 1.21 -12.80
CA ARG A 43 8.36 1.49 -13.16
C ARG A 43 7.39 1.42 -11.98
N ILE A 44 7.83 0.91 -10.85
CA ILE A 44 6.99 0.76 -9.67
C ILE A 44 7.66 1.47 -8.49
N GLY A 45 6.87 2.28 -7.79
CA GLY A 45 7.31 2.97 -6.60
C GLY A 45 6.47 2.60 -5.39
N LEU A 46 7.03 2.86 -4.23
CA LEU A 46 6.36 2.67 -2.96
C LEU A 46 6.37 4.01 -2.23
N ILE A 47 5.20 4.52 -1.89
CA ILE A 47 5.06 5.79 -1.17
C ILE A 47 4.79 5.47 0.29
N CYS A 48 5.66 5.92 1.17
CA CYS A 48 5.54 5.65 2.60
C CYS A 48 5.95 6.87 3.40
N SER A 49 5.76 6.80 4.72
CA SER A 49 6.15 7.88 5.61
C SER A 49 7.67 7.97 5.73
N LYS A 50 8.20 9.17 5.80
CA LYS A 50 9.62 9.39 6.13
C LYS A 50 9.92 9.08 7.58
N SER A 51 8.94 9.19 8.48
CA SER A 51 9.11 8.99 9.92
C SER A 51 8.36 7.75 10.35
N GLN A 52 9.03 6.59 10.25
CA GLN A 52 8.37 5.30 10.48
C GLN A 52 8.56 4.71 11.86
N SER A 53 9.48 5.22 12.66
CA SER A 53 9.86 4.58 13.92
C SER A 53 8.71 4.43 14.92
N GLN A 54 7.74 5.32 14.88
CA GLN A 54 6.59 5.29 15.78
C GLN A 54 5.37 4.59 15.16
N LEU A 55 5.49 4.13 13.93
CA LEU A 55 4.37 3.55 13.22
C LEU A 55 4.35 2.04 13.39
N LYS A 56 3.16 1.47 13.25
CA LYS A 56 2.97 0.03 13.35
C LYS A 56 3.65 -0.68 12.18
N TYR A 57 4.36 -1.77 12.48
CA TYR A 57 4.98 -2.60 11.45
C TYR A 57 3.92 -3.08 10.46
N ASN A 58 4.26 -3.00 9.19
CA ASN A 58 3.35 -3.41 8.12
C ASN A 58 3.88 -4.66 7.40
N ARG A 59 4.93 -4.51 6.59
CA ARG A 59 5.42 -5.64 5.78
C ARG A 59 6.89 -5.49 5.44
N GLN A 60 7.50 -6.63 5.21
CA GLN A 60 8.74 -6.71 4.43
C GLN A 60 8.31 -6.76 2.96
N VAL A 61 8.86 -5.89 2.14
CA VAL A 61 8.37 -5.69 0.77
C VAL A 61 9.24 -6.33 -0.30
N ASN A 62 10.46 -6.77 0.06
CA ASN A 62 11.31 -7.49 -0.89
C ASN A 62 12.17 -8.51 -0.17
N ASP A 63 12.91 -9.32 -0.95
CA ASP A 63 13.78 -10.37 -0.41
C ASP A 63 15.05 -9.83 0.25
N GLU A 64 15.36 -8.56 0.02
CA GLU A 64 16.54 -7.91 0.60
C GLU A 64 16.31 -7.41 2.02
N GLY A 65 15.11 -7.59 2.54
CA GLY A 65 14.80 -7.23 3.91
C GLY A 65 14.30 -5.80 4.11
N VAL A 66 13.93 -5.10 3.05
CA VAL A 66 13.34 -3.77 3.19
C VAL A 66 11.97 -3.90 3.84
N THR A 67 11.77 -3.20 4.94
CA THR A 67 10.51 -3.23 5.69
C THR A 67 9.89 -1.85 5.72
N VAL A 68 8.56 -1.82 5.84
CA VAL A 68 7.80 -0.57 5.90
C VAL A 68 6.89 -0.61 7.12
N ARG A 69 6.85 0.49 7.84
CA ARG A 69 5.94 0.72 8.96
C ARG A 69 4.89 1.74 8.55
N GLY A 70 3.68 1.57 9.07
CA GLY A 70 2.57 2.43 8.73
C GLY A 70 1.96 2.08 7.38
N ARG A 71 0.97 2.82 6.98
CA ARG A 71 0.30 2.64 5.69
C ARG A 71 1.23 3.06 4.56
N PHE A 72 1.14 2.36 3.45
CA PHE A 72 1.89 2.76 2.27
C PHE A 72 1.08 2.50 1.01
N LEU A 73 1.55 3.08 -0.08
CA LEU A 73 0.93 2.97 -1.39
C LEU A 73 1.92 2.37 -2.37
N ILE A 74 1.41 1.54 -3.28
CA ILE A 74 2.17 1.12 -4.45
C ILE A 74 1.66 1.90 -5.63
N CYS A 75 2.55 2.49 -6.38
CA CYS A 75 2.23 3.33 -7.53
C CYS A 75 3.04 2.93 -8.75
N GLY A 76 2.59 3.37 -9.92
CA GLY A 76 3.39 3.32 -11.11
C GLY A 76 4.33 4.51 -11.18
N LEU A 77 5.42 4.37 -11.89
CA LEU A 77 6.36 5.45 -12.14
C LEU A 77 6.63 5.58 -13.63
N ASN A 78 6.64 6.79 -14.11
CA ASN A 78 7.07 7.12 -15.45
C ASN A 78 8.16 8.19 -15.31
N GLY A 79 9.43 7.73 -15.23
CA GLY A 79 10.52 8.59 -14.81
C GLY A 79 10.30 9.05 -13.38
N ASP A 80 10.29 10.35 -13.15
CA ASP A 80 10.05 10.93 -11.83
C ASP A 80 8.57 11.16 -11.52
N LYS A 81 7.71 10.87 -12.49
CA LYS A 81 6.29 11.13 -12.33
C LYS A 81 5.57 9.92 -11.76
N VAL A 82 4.76 10.14 -10.73
CA VAL A 82 3.89 9.11 -10.17
C VAL A 82 2.66 8.98 -11.03
N VAL A 83 2.36 7.75 -11.44
CA VAL A 83 1.20 7.43 -12.27
C VAL A 83 0.42 6.29 -11.64
N GLY A 84 -0.78 6.06 -12.13
CA GLY A 84 -1.59 4.94 -11.66
C GLY A 84 -1.02 3.60 -12.07
N LEU A 85 -1.46 2.56 -11.40
CA LEU A 85 -1.09 1.19 -11.74
C LEU A 85 -1.99 0.67 -12.87
N SER A 86 -1.41 -0.14 -13.74
CA SER A 86 -2.22 -0.95 -14.64
C SER A 86 -2.89 -2.06 -13.84
N LYS A 87 -3.88 -2.72 -14.44
CA LYS A 87 -4.54 -3.85 -13.81
C LYS A 87 -3.54 -4.96 -13.48
N ASP A 88 -2.66 -5.28 -14.42
CA ASP A 88 -1.67 -6.34 -14.21
C ASP A 88 -0.70 -6.00 -13.10
N GLN A 89 -0.25 -4.75 -13.03
CA GLN A 89 0.61 -4.29 -11.95
C GLN A 89 -0.11 -4.39 -10.61
N ALA A 90 -1.34 -3.92 -10.53
CA ALA A 90 -2.10 -3.98 -9.30
C ALA A 90 -2.31 -5.42 -8.83
N ASP A 91 -2.64 -6.32 -9.74
CA ASP A 91 -2.82 -7.74 -9.41
C ASP A 91 -1.53 -8.37 -8.92
N ARG A 92 -0.42 -8.08 -9.60
CA ARG A 92 0.88 -8.65 -9.24
C ARG A 92 1.32 -8.23 -7.84
N TYR A 93 1.25 -6.95 -7.53
CA TYR A 93 1.69 -6.45 -6.24
C TYR A 93 0.69 -6.73 -5.13
N SER A 94 -0.58 -6.86 -5.46
CA SER A 94 -1.58 -7.32 -4.53
C SER A 94 -1.29 -8.74 -4.06
N ARG A 95 -0.87 -9.62 -4.98
CA ARG A 95 -0.48 -10.99 -4.62
C ARG A 95 0.83 -11.03 -3.84
N LEU A 96 1.81 -10.23 -4.26
CA LEU A 96 3.10 -10.19 -3.58
C LEU A 96 2.97 -9.79 -2.12
N LEU A 97 2.10 -8.83 -1.85
CA LEU A 97 1.95 -8.24 -0.52
C LEU A 97 0.68 -8.72 0.20
N PHE A 98 0.10 -9.82 -0.27
CA PHE A 98 -1.23 -10.25 0.14
C PHE A 98 -1.36 -10.45 1.65
N LEU A 99 -0.43 -11.21 2.24
CA LEU A 99 -0.55 -11.57 3.65
C LEU A 99 0.07 -10.50 4.56
N PRO A 100 -0.68 -10.01 5.55
CA PRO A 100 -0.09 -9.14 6.57
C PRO A 100 1.01 -9.88 7.33
N GLN A 101 1.99 -9.12 7.79
CA GLN A 101 3.11 -9.65 8.57
C GLN A 101 3.16 -8.98 9.93
N VAL A 102 3.81 -9.62 10.87
CA VAL A 102 4.06 -9.05 12.19
C VAL A 102 5.56 -8.96 12.42
N ALA A 103 5.98 -7.89 13.10
CA ALA A 103 7.42 -7.70 13.38
C ALA A 103 7.94 -8.74 14.36
N ASP A 104 7.11 -9.10 15.34
CA ASP A 104 7.46 -10.07 16.35
C ASP A 104 6.92 -11.45 15.97
N MET A 105 7.80 -12.33 15.59
CA MET A 105 7.46 -13.69 15.18
C MET A 105 7.49 -14.67 16.35
N ALA A 106 7.53 -14.19 17.58
CA ALA A 106 7.48 -15.06 18.75
C ALA A 106 6.12 -15.73 18.92
N SER A 107 5.11 -15.16 18.34
CA SER A 107 3.77 -15.74 18.32
C SER A 107 3.67 -16.76 17.19
N ASP A 108 3.18 -17.95 17.51
CA ASP A 108 2.92 -18.97 16.50
C ASP A 108 1.63 -18.70 15.72
N GLU A 109 0.91 -17.69 16.11
CA GLU A 109 -0.33 -17.34 15.44
C GLU A 109 -0.05 -16.48 14.21
N LEU A 110 -0.56 -16.93 13.08
CA LEU A 110 -0.55 -16.09 11.88
C LEU A 110 -1.62 -15.01 12.05
N PRO A 111 -1.31 -13.78 11.69
CA PRO A 111 -2.31 -12.73 11.77
C PRO A 111 -3.46 -13.06 10.81
N ALA A 112 -4.68 -12.84 11.28
CA ALA A 112 -5.83 -13.00 10.41
C ALA A 112 -5.77 -11.97 9.30
N ALA A 113 -5.80 -12.42 8.07
CA ALA A 113 -5.81 -11.52 6.93
C ALA A 113 -7.21 -10.92 6.80
N LYS A 114 -7.28 -9.61 6.76
CA LYS A 114 -8.53 -8.88 6.58
C LYS A 114 -8.65 -8.44 5.13
N VAL A 115 -9.85 -8.53 4.59
CA VAL A 115 -10.07 -8.24 3.17
C VAL A 115 -9.77 -6.78 2.88
N ARG A 116 -10.29 -5.89 3.71
CA ARG A 116 -10.05 -4.46 3.56
C ARG A 116 -10.42 -3.75 4.86
N PRO A 117 -9.90 -2.52 5.08
CA PRO A 117 -10.26 -1.76 6.25
C PRO A 117 -11.67 -1.18 6.13
N GLN A 118 -12.18 -0.64 7.22
CA GLN A 118 -13.42 0.12 7.21
C GLN A 118 -13.22 1.39 6.37
N ASP A 119 -14.24 1.72 5.60
CA ASP A 119 -14.12 2.80 4.62
C ASP A 119 -14.26 4.20 5.18
N GLU A 120 -14.74 4.34 6.39
CA GLU A 120 -15.03 5.65 6.97
C GLU A 120 -13.86 6.60 6.92
N ARG A 121 -12.65 6.08 7.07
CA ARG A 121 -11.45 6.90 7.03
C ARG A 121 -11.05 7.34 5.63
N TYR A 122 -11.69 6.81 4.60
CA TYR A 122 -11.38 7.13 3.21
C TYR A 122 -12.54 7.77 2.47
N GLY A 123 -13.51 8.27 3.21
CA GLY A 123 -14.54 9.14 2.65
C GLY A 123 -15.28 8.59 1.44
N GLY A 124 -16.07 7.56 1.61
CA GLY A 124 -16.93 7.07 0.56
C GLY A 124 -16.28 6.22 -0.51
N LYS A 125 -15.06 5.79 -0.32
CA LYS A 125 -14.40 4.90 -1.27
C LYS A 125 -14.98 3.50 -1.31
N LEU A 126 -15.94 3.21 -0.46
CA LEU A 126 -16.67 1.96 -0.46
C LEU A 126 -17.29 1.68 -1.83
N SER A 127 -17.88 2.68 -2.47
CA SER A 127 -18.49 2.50 -3.78
C SER A 127 -17.46 2.07 -4.84
N PHE A 128 -16.24 2.60 -4.76
CA PHE A 128 -15.16 2.17 -5.63
C PHE A 128 -14.82 0.70 -5.39
N TRP A 129 -14.75 0.28 -4.13
CA TRP A 129 -14.50 -1.10 -3.74
C TRP A 129 -15.56 -2.04 -4.27
N GLU A 130 -16.82 -1.67 -4.12
CA GLU A 130 -17.92 -2.50 -4.59
C GLU A 130 -17.81 -2.75 -6.07
N ARG A 131 -17.41 -1.75 -6.84
CA ARG A 131 -17.22 -1.90 -8.28
C ARG A 131 -16.07 -2.83 -8.64
N LEU A 132 -15.01 -2.82 -7.84
CA LEU A 132 -13.85 -3.67 -8.09
C LEU A 132 -14.11 -5.13 -7.77
N GLU A 133 -14.94 -5.40 -6.80
CA GLU A 133 -15.24 -6.76 -6.36
C GLU A 133 -16.26 -7.47 -7.24
N ARG A 134 -16.92 -6.75 -8.09
CA ARG A 134 -17.93 -7.30 -9.00
C ARG A 134 -17.35 -7.52 -10.41
#